data_c4cd0ec243dc5dc6277adc96d336fd59
#
_entry.id   c4cd0ec243dc5dc6277adc96d336fd59
#
_cell.length_a   1.000
_cell.length_b   1.000
_cell.length_c   1.000
_cell.angle_alpha   90.00
_cell.angle_beta   90.00
_cell.angle_gamma   90.00
#
_symmetry.space_group_name_H-M   'P 1'
#
loop_
_entity.id
_entity.type
_entity.pdbx_description
1 polymer ?
#
loop_
_entity_poly.entity_id
_entity_poly.type
_entity_poly.pdbx_seq_one_letter_code
_entity_poly.pdbx_strand_id
1 'polypeptide(L)'
;MADTLMRNRTLLEAGTQAPDFRLPTTPEQKVALSDFLGQPVVLVFYPADWSPVCSDQLVLYQEVMPELKRYDAQVLGISCDQVWCHLAFAKDRKLRFPLLADFEPKGEVSRAYNAYRNEDGYSERALAVIDQDGRVAWSYLSPVGINPGADGILRALDELAGKS
;
A
#
# COMPACT_ATOMS: atom_id res chain seq x y z
N MET A 1 -18.78 19.04 -4.47
CA MET A 1 -20.01 18.26 -4.76
C MET A 1 -19.68 16.90 -5.38
N ALA A 2 -18.95 16.86 -6.50
CA ALA A 2 -18.47 15.59 -7.08
C ALA A 2 -17.61 14.80 -6.09
N ASP A 3 -16.80 15.47 -5.30
CA ASP A 3 -15.92 14.88 -4.29
C ASP A 3 -16.70 14.17 -3.17
N THR A 4 -17.89 14.67 -2.81
CA THR A 4 -18.71 14.10 -1.75
C THR A 4 -19.41 12.82 -2.18
N LEU A 5 -19.77 12.72 -3.46
CA LEU A 5 -20.44 11.53 -4.01
C LEU A 5 -19.47 10.37 -4.24
N MET A 6 -18.18 10.68 -4.41
CA MET A 6 -17.14 9.66 -4.66
C MET A 6 -16.49 9.13 -3.39
N ARG A 7 -16.76 9.76 -2.25
CA ARG A 7 -16.22 9.34 -0.94
C ARG A 7 -16.95 8.16 -0.31
N ASN A 8 -17.98 7.62 -0.98
CA ASN A 8 -18.63 6.39 -0.55
C ASN A 8 -17.89 5.13 -0.99
N ARG A 9 -16.64 5.29 -1.42
CA ARG A 9 -15.83 4.13 -1.77
C ARG A 9 -15.39 3.43 -0.48
N THR A 10 -15.72 2.15 -0.38
CA THR A 10 -15.39 1.33 0.77
C THR A 10 -14.28 0.36 0.38
N LEU A 11 -13.19 0.37 1.14
CA LEU A 11 -12.11 -0.61 0.98
C LEU A 11 -12.62 -2.00 1.39
N LEU A 12 -11.82 -3.03 1.10
CA LEU A 12 -12.17 -4.40 1.50
C LEU A 12 -12.26 -4.50 3.01
N GLU A 13 -13.32 -5.18 3.48
CA GLU A 13 -13.57 -5.32 4.92
C GLU A 13 -12.60 -6.29 5.59
N ALA A 14 -12.39 -6.08 6.90
CA ALA A 14 -11.62 -7.01 7.72
C ALA A 14 -12.23 -8.41 7.64
N GLY A 15 -11.38 -9.42 7.55
CA GLY A 15 -11.78 -10.82 7.37
C GLY A 15 -11.87 -11.27 5.92
N THR A 16 -11.89 -10.33 4.96
CA THR A 16 -11.92 -10.65 3.53
C THR A 16 -10.58 -11.29 3.12
N GLN A 17 -10.65 -12.31 2.28
CA GLN A 17 -9.46 -12.85 1.65
C GLN A 17 -8.84 -11.76 0.77
N ALA A 18 -7.60 -11.37 1.07
CA ALA A 18 -6.92 -10.35 0.29
C ALA A 18 -6.63 -10.88 -1.12
N PRO A 19 -7.04 -10.18 -2.19
CA PRO A 19 -6.73 -10.61 -3.55
C PRO A 19 -5.22 -10.71 -3.75
N ASP A 20 -4.76 -11.87 -4.26
CA ASP A 20 -3.36 -12.02 -4.61
C ASP A 20 -3.06 -11.19 -5.86
N PHE A 21 -1.79 -10.88 -6.04
CA PHE A 21 -1.33 -10.13 -7.20
C PHE A 21 0.14 -10.47 -7.44
N ARG A 22 0.60 -10.14 -8.63
CA ARG A 22 2.02 -10.24 -8.98
C ARG A 22 2.36 -9.04 -9.84
N LEU A 23 3.14 -8.12 -9.29
CA LEU A 23 3.47 -6.86 -9.96
C LEU A 23 4.99 -6.68 -10.06
N PRO A 24 5.45 -6.02 -11.14
CA PRO A 24 6.87 -5.74 -11.27
C PRO A 24 7.33 -4.69 -10.25
N THR A 25 8.50 -4.92 -9.67
CA THR A 25 9.19 -3.96 -8.82
C THR A 25 10.47 -3.47 -9.48
N THR A 26 11.06 -4.29 -10.35
CA THR A 26 12.15 -3.92 -11.25
C THR A 26 11.82 -4.44 -12.64
N PRO A 27 12.57 -4.06 -13.70
CA PRO A 27 12.33 -4.62 -15.02
C PRO A 27 12.41 -6.15 -15.08
N GLU A 28 13.13 -6.76 -14.14
CA GLU A 28 13.43 -8.18 -14.16
C GLU A 28 12.77 -8.97 -13.03
N GLN A 29 12.18 -8.27 -12.04
CA GLN A 29 11.64 -8.91 -10.84
C GLN A 29 10.20 -8.53 -10.62
N LYS A 30 9.39 -9.52 -10.22
CA LYS A 30 8.00 -9.33 -9.80
C LYS A 30 7.84 -9.79 -8.36
N VAL A 31 6.88 -9.18 -7.68
CA VAL A 31 6.56 -9.49 -6.29
C VAL A 31 5.08 -9.82 -6.20
N ALA A 32 4.76 -10.91 -5.52
CA ALA A 32 3.38 -11.33 -5.27
C ALA A 32 3.08 -11.21 -3.78
N LEU A 33 1.82 -10.93 -3.44
CA LEU A 33 1.39 -10.94 -2.04
C LEU A 33 1.65 -12.31 -1.42
N SER A 34 1.38 -13.37 -2.16
CA SER A 34 1.59 -14.75 -1.69
C SER A 34 3.04 -15.08 -1.37
N ASP A 35 4.01 -14.30 -1.85
CA ASP A 35 5.42 -14.48 -1.48
C ASP A 35 5.66 -14.23 0.02
N PHE A 36 4.75 -13.53 0.68
CA PHE A 36 4.89 -13.12 2.08
C PHE A 36 3.91 -13.80 3.02
N LEU A 37 3.25 -14.88 2.58
CA LEU A 37 2.38 -15.64 3.48
C LEU A 37 3.17 -16.11 4.70
N GLY A 38 2.56 -16.03 5.87
CA GLY A 38 3.23 -16.36 7.13
C GLY A 38 3.71 -15.14 7.90
N GLN A 39 3.68 -13.95 7.29
CA GLN A 39 4.02 -12.71 7.97
C GLN A 39 2.99 -11.62 7.62
N PRO A 40 2.82 -10.62 8.48
CA PRO A 40 1.94 -9.49 8.14
C PRO A 40 2.50 -8.68 6.98
N VAL A 41 1.60 -8.16 6.13
CA VAL A 41 1.98 -7.30 5.01
C VAL A 41 1.23 -5.99 5.13
N VAL A 42 1.95 -4.88 4.98
CA VAL A 42 1.35 -3.54 4.93
C VAL A 42 1.33 -3.10 3.49
N LEU A 43 0.13 -2.98 2.91
CA LEU A 43 -0.04 -2.46 1.56
C LEU A 43 -0.28 -0.96 1.65
N VAL A 44 0.52 -0.20 0.91
CA VAL A 44 0.43 1.25 0.86
C VAL A 44 0.09 1.65 -0.57
N PHE A 45 -1.19 1.88 -0.85
CA PHE A 45 -1.63 2.45 -2.12
C PHE A 45 -1.43 3.96 -2.06
N TYR A 46 -0.87 4.55 -3.11
CA TYR A 46 -0.64 5.99 -3.15
C TYR A 46 -0.78 6.52 -4.58
N PRO A 47 -1.14 7.81 -4.75
CA PRO A 47 -1.43 8.38 -6.07
C PRO A 47 -0.27 8.37 -7.06
N ALA A 48 0.92 8.84 -6.66
CA ALA A 48 2.00 8.99 -7.63
C ALA A 48 3.35 9.18 -6.95
N ASP A 49 4.38 8.59 -7.55
CA ASP A 49 5.76 8.91 -7.21
C ASP A 49 5.99 10.42 -7.38
N TRP A 50 6.88 10.98 -6.57
CA TRP A 50 7.31 12.39 -6.63
C TRP A 50 6.27 13.41 -6.13
N SER A 51 5.00 13.02 -5.91
CA SER A 51 4.06 13.96 -5.31
C SER A 51 4.53 14.31 -3.89
N PRO A 52 4.38 15.59 -3.44
CA PRO A 52 4.89 15.99 -2.12
C PRO A 52 4.33 15.19 -0.97
N VAL A 53 3.03 14.96 -0.93
CA VAL A 53 2.38 14.20 0.15
C VAL A 53 2.79 12.73 0.12
N CYS A 54 2.88 12.13 -1.08
CA CYS A 54 3.33 10.73 -1.21
C CYS A 54 4.78 10.58 -0.77
N SER A 55 5.64 11.54 -1.16
CA SER A 55 7.04 11.53 -0.75
C SER A 55 7.18 11.55 0.77
N ASP A 56 6.47 12.45 1.44
CA ASP A 56 6.51 12.57 2.90
C ASP A 56 5.99 11.30 3.57
N GLN A 57 4.91 10.73 3.06
CA GLN A 57 4.30 9.52 3.60
C GLN A 57 5.26 8.32 3.51
N LEU A 58 5.84 8.08 2.33
CA LEU A 58 6.70 6.92 2.12
C LEU A 58 8.02 7.06 2.87
N VAL A 59 8.57 8.28 2.96
CA VAL A 59 9.77 8.54 3.77
C VAL A 59 9.47 8.27 5.25
N LEU A 60 8.30 8.66 5.73
CA LEU A 60 7.89 8.37 7.11
C LEU A 60 7.88 6.85 7.36
N TYR A 61 7.35 6.06 6.42
CA TYR A 61 7.32 4.60 6.60
C TYR A 61 8.74 4.01 6.59
N GLN A 62 9.64 4.59 5.84
CA GLN A 62 11.05 4.17 5.88
C GLN A 62 11.66 4.50 7.26
N GLU A 63 11.33 5.66 7.83
CA GLU A 63 11.83 6.06 9.14
C GLU A 63 11.31 5.16 10.27
N VAL A 64 10.07 4.71 10.18
CA VAL A 64 9.47 3.81 11.20
C VAL A 64 9.72 2.33 10.91
N MET A 65 10.56 2.02 9.93
CA MET A 65 10.88 0.64 9.58
C MET A 65 11.34 -0.21 10.77
N PRO A 66 12.15 0.30 11.72
CA PRO A 66 12.51 -0.50 12.90
C PRO A 66 11.30 -0.97 13.70
N GLU A 67 10.27 -0.14 13.86
CA GLU A 67 9.05 -0.52 14.55
C GLU A 67 8.27 -1.58 13.77
N LEU A 68 8.20 -1.42 12.45
CA LEU A 68 7.51 -2.39 11.59
C LEU A 68 8.20 -3.75 11.61
N LYS A 69 9.51 -3.77 11.66
CA LYS A 69 10.30 -5.01 11.74
C LYS A 69 10.08 -5.79 13.04
N ARG A 70 9.70 -5.12 14.11
CA ARG A 70 9.37 -5.81 15.37
C ARG A 70 8.20 -6.75 15.20
N TYR A 71 7.30 -6.45 14.26
CA TYR A 71 6.14 -7.28 13.96
C TYR A 71 6.40 -8.24 12.79
N ASP A 72 7.63 -8.27 12.27
CA ASP A 72 7.99 -9.02 11.06
C ASP A 72 7.11 -8.62 9.86
N ALA A 73 6.72 -7.35 9.80
CA ALA A 73 5.82 -6.86 8.77
C ALA A 73 6.60 -6.43 7.52
N GLN A 74 6.10 -6.85 6.35
CA GLN A 74 6.61 -6.42 5.06
C GLN A 74 5.78 -5.25 4.54
N VAL A 75 6.44 -4.17 4.15
CA VAL A 75 5.77 -3.03 3.51
C VAL A 75 5.89 -3.15 2.00
N LEU A 76 4.78 -2.97 1.30
CA LEU A 76 4.75 -2.92 -0.16
C LEU A 76 4.03 -1.64 -0.58
N GLY A 77 4.72 -0.77 -1.33
CA GLY A 77 4.10 0.43 -1.90
C GLY A 77 3.53 0.10 -3.27
N ILE A 78 2.33 0.57 -3.59
CA ILE A 78 1.66 0.29 -4.85
C ILE A 78 1.10 1.58 -5.44
N SER A 79 1.51 1.89 -6.67
CA SER A 79 0.92 2.97 -7.44
C SER A 79 0.85 2.58 -8.91
N CYS A 80 0.18 3.40 -9.73
CA CYS A 80 0.06 3.15 -11.16
C CYS A 80 1.28 3.64 -11.95
N ASP A 81 2.35 4.05 -11.28
CA ASP A 81 3.60 4.45 -11.91
C ASP A 81 4.34 3.23 -12.45
N GLN A 82 5.23 3.49 -13.41
CA GLN A 82 6.02 2.46 -14.06
C GLN A 82 7.30 2.16 -13.27
N VAL A 83 7.91 0.99 -13.50
CA VAL A 83 9.08 0.52 -12.72
C VAL A 83 10.26 1.49 -12.76
N TRP A 84 10.52 2.15 -13.90
CA TRP A 84 11.64 3.09 -13.99
C TRP A 84 11.42 4.32 -13.11
N CYS A 85 10.18 4.79 -13.03
CA CYS A 85 9.82 5.88 -12.13
C CYS A 85 10.01 5.44 -10.67
N HIS A 86 9.52 4.25 -10.31
CA HIS A 86 9.69 3.68 -8.97
C HIS A 86 11.17 3.56 -8.57
N LEU A 87 12.01 3.07 -9.47
CA LEU A 87 13.43 2.89 -9.18
C LEU A 87 14.11 4.23 -8.89
N ALA A 88 13.83 5.24 -9.72
CA ALA A 88 14.40 6.57 -9.53
C ALA A 88 13.91 7.21 -8.22
N PHE A 89 12.63 7.09 -7.96
CA PHE A 89 12.01 7.67 -6.76
C PHE A 89 12.52 6.99 -5.49
N ALA A 90 12.56 5.67 -5.46
CA ALA A 90 13.05 4.91 -4.31
C ALA A 90 14.52 5.23 -4.02
N LYS A 91 15.34 5.34 -5.06
CA LYS A 91 16.74 5.69 -4.91
C LYS A 91 16.90 7.10 -4.33
N ASP A 92 16.19 8.07 -4.88
CA ASP A 92 16.26 9.46 -4.44
C ASP A 92 15.81 9.62 -2.99
N ARG A 93 14.74 8.96 -2.60
CA ARG A 93 14.17 9.04 -1.25
C ARG A 93 14.74 7.99 -0.29
N LYS A 94 15.65 7.15 -0.75
CA LYS A 94 16.30 6.10 0.03
C LYS A 94 15.30 5.13 0.65
N LEU A 95 14.28 4.77 -0.11
CA LEU A 95 13.28 3.79 0.31
C LEU A 95 13.84 2.38 0.12
N ARG A 96 13.71 1.54 1.14
CA ARG A 96 14.24 0.17 1.12
C ARG A 96 13.15 -0.89 1.02
N PHE A 97 11.89 -0.50 1.08
CA PHE A 97 10.79 -1.42 0.81
C PHE A 97 10.41 -1.36 -0.67
N PRO A 98 9.89 -2.47 -1.23
CA PRO A 98 9.57 -2.51 -2.66
C PRO A 98 8.43 -1.56 -3.04
N LEU A 99 8.56 -0.92 -4.19
CA LEU A 99 7.48 -0.19 -4.85
C LEU A 99 7.04 -1.01 -6.05
N LEU A 100 5.76 -1.30 -6.13
CA LEU A 100 5.18 -2.19 -7.13
C LEU A 100 4.40 -1.38 -8.17
N ALA A 101 4.60 -1.71 -9.43
CA ALA A 101 4.03 -0.97 -10.56
C ALA A 101 2.70 -1.58 -11.00
N ASP A 102 1.59 -0.98 -10.56
CA ASP A 102 0.24 -1.32 -11.00
C ASP A 102 -0.08 -0.58 -12.30
N PHE A 103 0.84 -0.71 -13.26
CA PHE A 103 0.91 0.06 -14.48
C PHE A 103 0.14 -0.57 -15.64
N GLU A 104 0.29 -1.89 -15.83
CA GLU A 104 -0.32 -2.61 -16.96
C GLU A 104 -0.84 -3.99 -16.55
N PRO A 105 -2.14 -4.27 -16.61
CA PRO A 105 -3.22 -3.32 -16.91
C PRO A 105 -3.34 -2.27 -15.80
N LYS A 106 -3.48 -1.02 -16.21
CA LYS A 106 -3.41 0.11 -15.27
C LYS A 106 -4.44 0.00 -14.16
N GLY A 107 -3.97 0.02 -12.92
CA GLY A 107 -4.82 0.04 -11.75
C GLY A 107 -5.54 -1.27 -11.45
N GLU A 108 -5.14 -2.38 -12.06
CA GLU A 108 -5.82 -3.66 -11.85
C GLU A 108 -5.83 -4.09 -10.38
N VAL A 109 -4.69 -3.98 -9.71
CA VAL A 109 -4.58 -4.35 -8.29
C VAL A 109 -5.28 -3.33 -7.41
N SER A 110 -5.11 -2.05 -7.69
CA SER A 110 -5.82 -0.98 -6.96
C SER A 110 -7.33 -1.18 -7.04
N ARG A 111 -7.85 -1.55 -8.22
CA ARG A 111 -9.28 -1.84 -8.40
C ARG A 111 -9.73 -3.06 -7.59
N ALA A 112 -8.90 -4.11 -7.55
CA ALA A 112 -9.22 -5.32 -6.80
C ALA A 112 -9.35 -5.03 -5.30
N TYR A 113 -8.66 -4.02 -4.80
CA TYR A 113 -8.72 -3.59 -3.40
C TYR A 113 -9.69 -2.42 -3.18
N ASN A 114 -10.46 -2.03 -4.20
CA ASN A 114 -11.36 -0.87 -4.16
C ASN A 114 -10.62 0.45 -3.88
N ALA A 115 -9.38 0.53 -4.30
CA ALA A 115 -8.48 1.65 -4.03
C ALA A 115 -8.05 2.39 -5.31
N TYR A 116 -8.91 2.44 -6.33
CA TYR A 116 -8.62 3.13 -7.58
C TYR A 116 -9.57 4.30 -7.80
N ARG A 117 -9.02 5.42 -8.26
CA ARG A 117 -9.77 6.64 -8.57
C ARG A 117 -10.05 6.69 -10.07
N ASN A 118 -11.24 6.25 -10.48
CA ASN A 118 -11.63 6.27 -11.90
C ASN A 118 -11.65 7.70 -12.45
N GLU A 119 -12.01 8.66 -11.62
CA GLU A 119 -12.09 10.07 -11.97
C GLU A 119 -10.73 10.69 -12.27
N ASP A 120 -9.67 10.20 -11.64
CA ASP A 120 -8.33 10.78 -11.74
C ASP A 120 -7.32 9.87 -12.44
N GLY A 121 -7.60 8.58 -12.52
CA GLY A 121 -6.72 7.62 -13.19
C GLY A 121 -5.50 7.20 -12.38
N TYR A 122 -5.57 7.23 -11.05
CA TYR A 122 -4.50 6.75 -10.18
C TYR A 122 -5.08 6.12 -8.90
N SER A 123 -4.19 5.52 -8.10
CA SER A 123 -4.62 4.85 -6.87
C SER A 123 -5.06 5.86 -5.80
N GLU A 124 -6.01 5.45 -4.97
CA GLU A 124 -6.34 6.17 -3.76
C GLU A 124 -5.13 6.21 -2.82
N ARG A 125 -5.17 7.08 -1.83
CA ARG A 125 -4.25 7.03 -0.70
C ARG A 125 -4.88 6.12 0.33
N ALA A 126 -4.54 4.84 0.29
CA ALA A 126 -5.19 3.81 1.09
C ALA A 126 -4.17 2.87 1.71
N LEU A 127 -4.49 2.39 2.90
CA LEU A 127 -3.65 1.48 3.65
C LEU A 127 -4.42 0.18 3.91
N ALA A 128 -3.73 -0.95 3.87
CA ALA A 128 -4.29 -2.22 4.31
C ALA A 128 -3.22 -3.02 5.03
N VAL A 129 -3.59 -3.61 6.16
CA VAL A 129 -2.74 -4.58 6.85
C VAL A 129 -3.33 -5.96 6.59
N ILE A 130 -2.53 -6.83 6.00
CA ILE A 130 -2.90 -8.20 5.67
C ILE A 130 -2.26 -9.11 6.71
N ASP A 131 -3.04 -10.02 7.28
CA ASP A 131 -2.54 -10.92 8.30
C ASP A 131 -1.73 -12.08 7.70
N GLN A 132 -1.20 -12.93 8.57
CA GLN A 132 -0.33 -14.04 8.20
C GLN A 132 -1.03 -15.08 7.32
N ASP A 133 -2.36 -15.13 7.35
CA ASP A 133 -3.17 -16.07 6.58
C ASP A 133 -3.64 -15.47 5.25
N GLY A 134 -3.25 -14.23 4.95
CA GLY A 134 -3.63 -13.57 3.72
C GLY A 134 -4.99 -12.89 3.76
N ARG A 135 -5.51 -12.59 4.94
CA ARG A 135 -6.79 -11.89 5.10
C ARG A 135 -6.56 -10.44 5.51
N VAL A 136 -7.46 -9.58 5.06
CA VAL A 136 -7.44 -8.17 5.47
C VAL A 136 -7.74 -8.09 6.97
N ALA A 137 -6.79 -7.55 7.73
CA ALA A 137 -6.97 -7.33 9.17
C ALA A 137 -7.51 -5.93 9.45
N TRP A 138 -7.07 -4.95 8.66
CA TRP A 138 -7.42 -3.54 8.84
C TRP A 138 -7.19 -2.79 7.54
N SER A 139 -8.00 -1.79 7.27
CA SER A 139 -7.80 -0.89 6.13
C SER A 139 -8.23 0.54 6.48
N TYR A 140 -7.65 1.48 5.77
CA TYR A 140 -7.95 2.90 5.98
C TYR A 140 -7.85 3.65 4.66
N LEU A 141 -8.91 4.39 4.33
CA LEU A 141 -8.95 5.26 3.16
C LEU A 141 -8.71 6.70 3.61
N SER A 142 -7.57 7.25 3.22
CA SER A 142 -7.20 8.63 3.56
C SER A 142 -7.69 9.61 2.49
N PRO A 143 -8.00 10.85 2.87
CA PRO A 143 -8.10 11.92 1.87
C PRO A 143 -6.80 11.98 1.06
N VAL A 144 -6.90 12.23 -0.24
CA VAL A 144 -5.76 12.18 -1.17
C VAL A 144 -4.65 13.16 -0.76
N GLY A 145 -5.03 14.33 -0.24
CA GLY A 145 -4.08 15.38 0.13
C GLY A 145 -3.52 15.28 1.53
N ILE A 146 -3.82 14.23 2.28
CA ILE A 146 -3.40 14.11 3.69
C ILE A 146 -2.56 12.86 3.88
N ASN A 147 -1.38 13.04 4.53
CA ASN A 147 -0.54 11.91 4.94
C ASN A 147 -1.20 11.26 6.16
N PRO A 148 -1.64 9.98 6.08
CA PRO A 148 -2.33 9.32 7.19
C PRO A 148 -1.41 8.91 8.35
N GLY A 149 -0.09 9.03 8.17
CA GLY A 149 0.85 8.62 9.21
C GLY A 149 0.94 7.11 9.37
N ALA A 150 1.62 6.67 10.44
CA ALA A 150 1.88 5.26 10.70
C ALA A 150 1.11 4.71 11.91
N ASP A 151 0.46 5.53 12.70
CA ASP A 151 -0.16 5.11 13.96
C ASP A 151 -1.21 4.03 13.78
N GLY A 152 -2.08 4.16 12.76
CA GLY A 152 -3.10 3.16 12.47
C GLY A 152 -2.51 1.81 12.07
N ILE A 153 -1.44 1.85 11.27
CA ILE A 153 -0.71 0.64 10.85
C ILE A 153 -0.12 -0.05 12.07
N LEU A 154 0.59 0.69 12.93
CA LEU A 154 1.24 0.12 14.10
C LEU A 154 0.22 -0.45 15.08
N ARG A 155 -0.92 0.22 15.26
CA ARG A 155 -2.01 -0.29 16.10
C ARG A 155 -2.57 -1.60 15.54
N ALA A 156 -2.80 -1.68 14.24
CA ALA A 156 -3.30 -2.89 13.60
C ALA A 156 -2.31 -4.06 13.77
N LEU A 157 -1.02 -3.80 13.58
CA LEU A 157 0.01 -4.81 13.77
C LEU A 157 0.09 -5.28 15.23
N ASP A 158 -0.04 -4.35 16.17
CA ASP A 158 -0.03 -4.67 17.59
C ASP A 158 -1.21 -5.56 17.96
N GLU A 159 -2.39 -5.27 17.43
CA GLU A 159 -3.58 -6.10 17.64
C GLU A 159 -3.39 -7.51 17.08
N LEU A 160 -2.78 -7.63 15.89
CA LEU A 160 -2.49 -8.94 15.32
C LEU A 160 -1.52 -9.74 16.20
N ALA A 161 -0.48 -9.09 16.71
CA ALA A 161 0.50 -9.73 17.58
C ALA A 161 -0.15 -10.23 18.89
N GLY A 162 -1.13 -9.51 19.40
CA GLY A 162 -1.85 -9.90 20.62
C GLY A 162 -2.81 -11.05 20.43
N LYS A 163 -3.14 -11.42 19.18
CA LYS A 163 -4.06 -12.51 18.86
C LYS A 163 -3.37 -13.84 18.57
N SER A 164 -2.06 -13.85 18.54
CA SER A 164 -1.30 -15.07 18.23
C SER A 164 -0.98 -15.92 19.49
#